data_9d19b3d578bc9d67eee11700d1b9bf96
#
_entry.id   9d19b3d578bc9d67eee11700d1b9bf96
#
_cell.length_a   1.000
_cell.length_b   1.000
_cell.length_c   1.000
_cell.angle_alpha   90.00
_cell.angle_beta   90.00
_cell.angle_gamma   90.00
#
_symmetry.space_group_name_H-M   'P 1'
#
loop_
_entity.id
_entity.type
_entity.pdbx_description
1 polymer ?
#
loop_
_entity_poly.entity_id
_entity_poly.type
_entity_poly.pdbx_seq_one_letter_code
_entity_poly.pdbx_strand_id
1 'polypeptide(L)'
;MIDAHLHVVDVASVQVEAHLAPSGAWWERVDPAAEAVLERVHVAGVERAVFVQAIAAHGYDCSYLLSNARPGVALVGAVDPFGPDPVAALDTLADAGIDGLRLFSIRSPRPWLAGDVGRALVARCVDRRVRPSVCVLPDEISALVELASAFPDTEFAVDHVAFAADDEQLAVLAAQANLCPTVTATSPVSVDTAMRCFGTDRLSWGSDHPQHGAEYPTPVDLGAARRLWFGGSLDR
;
A
#
# COMPACT_ATOMS: atom_id res chain seq x y z
N MET A 1 -1.48 17.81 -4.60
CA MET A 1 -1.44 16.47 -5.22
C MET A 1 -0.87 15.48 -4.21
N ILE A 2 -1.23 14.20 -4.30
CA ILE A 2 -0.85 13.17 -3.33
C ILE A 2 -0.24 11.98 -4.07
N ASP A 3 0.95 11.51 -3.62
CA ASP A 3 1.49 10.20 -4.00
C ASP A 3 1.01 9.16 -2.98
N ALA A 4 0.12 8.29 -3.40
CA ALA A 4 -0.54 7.33 -2.53
C ALA A 4 0.24 6.03 -2.30
N HIS A 5 1.41 5.86 -2.91
CA HIS A 5 2.22 4.66 -2.77
C HIS A 5 3.67 4.89 -3.18
N LEU A 6 4.54 4.95 -2.21
CA LEU A 6 5.99 4.97 -2.41
C LEU A 6 6.72 4.33 -1.22
N HIS A 7 7.99 4.06 -1.38
CA HIS A 7 8.80 3.35 -0.40
C HIS A 7 10.00 4.18 0.07
N VAL A 8 10.39 3.95 1.31
CA VAL A 8 11.64 4.46 1.88
C VAL A 8 12.42 3.32 2.51
N VAL A 9 13.75 3.35 2.39
CA VAL A 9 14.64 2.28 2.89
C VAL A 9 15.86 2.88 3.56
N ASP A 10 16.19 2.36 4.74
CA ASP A 10 17.52 2.51 5.33
C ASP A 10 18.41 1.37 4.83
N VAL A 11 19.30 1.67 3.91
CA VAL A 11 20.18 0.69 3.28
C VAL A 11 21.09 0.00 4.30
N ALA A 12 21.41 0.67 5.41
CA ALA A 12 22.27 0.11 6.46
C ALA A 12 21.58 -0.97 7.30
N SER A 13 20.23 -0.96 7.35
CA SER A 13 19.44 -1.90 8.14
C SER A 13 18.63 -2.90 7.29
N VAL A 14 18.93 -3.03 6.00
CA VAL A 14 18.27 -3.97 5.11
C VAL A 14 18.43 -5.41 5.59
N GLN A 15 17.31 -6.10 5.77
CA GLN A 15 17.24 -7.51 6.13
C GLN A 15 16.45 -8.25 5.04
N VAL A 16 17.16 -8.66 3.97
CA VAL A 16 16.50 -9.30 2.82
C VAL A 16 16.11 -10.73 3.16
N GLU A 17 14.84 -10.99 3.25
CA GLU A 17 14.33 -12.35 3.11
C GLU A 17 14.24 -12.69 1.62
N ALA A 18 15.04 -13.65 1.15
CA ALA A 18 15.21 -13.96 -0.27
C ALA A 18 13.90 -14.24 -1.01
N HIS A 19 12.87 -14.76 -0.32
CA HIS A 19 11.56 -15.04 -0.90
C HIS A 19 10.70 -13.78 -1.10
N LEU A 20 10.98 -12.69 -0.36
CA LEU A 20 10.25 -11.42 -0.43
C LEU A 20 10.90 -10.39 -1.37
N ALA A 21 12.10 -10.66 -1.89
CA ALA A 21 12.84 -9.75 -2.78
C ALA A 21 12.84 -10.22 -4.24
N PRO A 22 11.69 -10.24 -4.93
CA PRO A 22 11.58 -10.80 -6.27
C PRO A 22 12.30 -10.02 -7.36
N SER A 23 12.49 -8.72 -7.15
CA SER A 23 13.00 -7.78 -8.16
C SER A 23 14.49 -7.44 -7.98
N GLY A 24 15.19 -8.16 -7.12
CA GLY A 24 16.54 -7.78 -6.70
C GLY A 24 16.52 -6.55 -5.77
N ALA A 25 17.70 -6.09 -5.40
CA ALA A 25 17.89 -4.95 -4.50
C ALA A 25 17.64 -3.62 -5.26
N TRP A 26 16.37 -3.28 -5.52
CA TRP A 26 15.99 -2.04 -6.19
C TRP A 26 16.48 -0.80 -5.43
N TRP A 27 16.59 -0.89 -4.10
CA TRP A 27 17.12 0.17 -3.21
C TRP A 27 18.61 0.47 -3.41
N GLU A 28 19.35 -0.34 -4.16
CA GLU A 28 20.74 -0.08 -4.53
C GLU A 28 20.87 0.78 -5.81
N ARG A 29 19.78 0.94 -6.56
CA ARG A 29 19.80 1.64 -7.86
C ARG A 29 19.58 3.14 -7.72
N VAL A 30 18.92 3.57 -6.67
CA VAL A 30 18.55 4.97 -6.39
C VAL A 30 18.63 5.16 -4.89
N ASP A 31 19.02 6.33 -4.43
CA ASP A 31 18.99 6.65 -3.01
C ASP A 31 17.54 6.53 -2.47
N PRO A 32 17.26 5.52 -1.64
CA PRO A 32 15.92 5.26 -1.13
C PRO A 32 15.69 5.90 0.25
N ALA A 33 16.62 6.70 0.76
CA ALA A 33 16.46 7.38 2.03
C ALA A 33 15.28 8.35 1.98
N ALA A 34 14.56 8.46 3.08
CA ALA A 34 13.33 9.25 3.13
C ALA A 34 13.51 10.71 2.67
N GLU A 35 14.63 11.35 3.00
CA GLU A 35 14.91 12.72 2.58
C GLU A 35 15.09 12.82 1.05
N ALA A 36 15.85 11.90 0.45
CA ALA A 36 16.07 11.88 -0.99
C ALA A 36 14.78 11.59 -1.77
N VAL A 37 13.94 10.69 -1.25
CA VAL A 37 12.63 10.37 -1.81
C VAL A 37 11.71 11.59 -1.75
N LEU A 38 11.63 12.27 -0.61
CA LEU A 38 10.78 13.47 -0.42
C LEU A 38 11.25 14.65 -1.28
N GLU A 39 12.54 14.80 -1.50
CA GLU A 39 13.05 15.82 -2.42
C GLU A 39 12.47 15.61 -3.83
N ARG A 40 12.45 14.37 -4.32
CA ARG A 40 11.88 14.03 -5.64
C ARG A 40 10.37 14.25 -5.69
N VAL A 41 9.66 13.86 -4.63
CA VAL A 41 8.23 14.13 -4.45
C VAL A 41 7.94 15.62 -4.58
N HIS A 42 8.69 16.47 -3.86
CA HIS A 42 8.54 17.93 -3.90
C HIS A 42 8.88 18.52 -5.27
N VAL A 43 9.97 18.10 -5.90
CA VAL A 43 10.36 18.55 -7.25
C VAL A 43 9.28 18.22 -8.28
N ALA A 44 8.57 17.10 -8.10
CA ALA A 44 7.45 16.70 -8.96
C ALA A 44 6.14 17.47 -8.66
N GLY A 45 6.12 18.40 -7.69
CA GLY A 45 4.93 19.18 -7.32
C GLY A 45 3.91 18.41 -6.49
N VAL A 46 4.32 17.31 -5.86
CA VAL A 46 3.49 16.51 -4.95
C VAL A 46 3.62 17.07 -3.55
N GLU A 47 2.49 17.28 -2.86
CA GLU A 47 2.42 17.96 -1.55
C GLU A 47 2.40 16.99 -0.37
N ARG A 48 1.88 15.77 -0.59
CA ARG A 48 1.69 14.74 0.42
C ARG A 48 2.07 13.37 -0.13
N ALA A 49 2.55 12.51 0.75
CA ALA A 49 3.01 11.18 0.38
C ALA A 49 2.49 10.10 1.34
N VAL A 50 2.33 8.88 0.83
CA VAL A 50 2.04 7.70 1.63
C VAL A 50 3.25 6.79 1.57
N PHE A 51 3.96 6.68 2.69
CA PHE A 51 5.07 5.76 2.83
C PHE A 51 4.54 4.37 3.16
N VAL A 52 4.79 3.43 2.28
CA VAL A 52 4.36 2.05 2.41
C VAL A 52 5.54 1.17 2.79
N GLN A 53 5.35 0.31 3.80
CA GLN A 53 6.40 -0.60 4.26
C GLN A 53 7.09 -1.33 3.12
N ALA A 54 8.41 -1.17 3.03
CA ALA A 54 9.25 -1.82 2.03
C ALA A 54 9.58 -3.26 2.46
N ILE A 55 8.59 -4.16 2.36
CA ILE A 55 8.69 -5.55 2.85
C ILE A 55 9.88 -6.28 2.23
N ALA A 56 10.20 -6.01 0.95
CA ALA A 56 11.34 -6.62 0.29
C ALA A 56 12.69 -6.23 0.92
N ALA A 57 12.79 -5.08 1.60
CA ALA A 57 14.02 -4.58 2.22
C ALA A 57 14.08 -4.82 3.73
N HIS A 58 12.96 -4.61 4.43
CA HIS A 58 12.90 -4.61 5.89
C HIS A 58 11.95 -5.68 6.46
N GLY A 59 11.35 -6.53 5.60
CA GLY A 59 10.32 -7.47 6.08
C GLY A 59 9.21 -6.73 6.80
N TYR A 60 8.88 -7.21 7.99
CA TYR A 60 7.84 -6.62 8.86
C TYR A 60 8.41 -5.70 9.94
N ASP A 61 9.71 -5.38 9.90
CA ASP A 61 10.29 -4.35 10.78
C ASP A 61 9.97 -2.96 10.25
N CYS A 62 9.00 -2.30 10.88
CA CYS A 62 8.54 -0.96 10.53
C CYS A 62 9.33 0.16 11.22
N SER A 63 10.43 -0.12 11.90
CA SER A 63 11.19 0.88 12.69
C SER A 63 11.63 2.07 11.85
N TYR A 64 12.18 1.82 10.65
CA TYR A 64 12.59 2.90 9.76
C TYR A 64 11.39 3.69 9.22
N LEU A 65 10.31 3.00 8.82
CA LEU A 65 9.07 3.65 8.41
C LEU A 65 8.57 4.63 9.50
N LEU A 66 8.45 4.15 10.74
CA LEU A 66 7.96 4.93 11.89
C LEU A 66 8.87 6.11 12.23
N SER A 67 10.19 5.96 12.10
CA SER A 67 11.16 7.04 12.36
C SER A 67 11.01 8.20 11.38
N ASN A 68 10.29 8.00 10.27
CA ASN A 68 10.04 9.01 9.24
C ASN A 68 8.63 9.62 9.32
N ALA A 69 7.93 9.47 10.46
CA ALA A 69 6.67 10.16 10.72
C ALA A 69 6.85 11.68 10.70
N ARG A 70 6.06 12.37 9.87
CA ARG A 70 6.12 13.84 9.74
C ARG A 70 4.83 14.40 9.13
N PRO A 71 4.54 15.69 9.29
CA PRO A 71 3.38 16.31 8.65
C PRO A 71 3.38 16.10 7.14
N GLY A 72 2.22 15.79 6.56
CA GLY A 72 2.07 15.55 5.12
C GLY A 72 2.45 14.15 4.65
N VAL A 73 2.90 13.28 5.55
CA VAL A 73 3.21 11.87 5.25
C VAL A 73 2.29 10.96 6.04
N ALA A 74 1.58 10.06 5.36
CA ALA A 74 0.85 8.96 5.97
C ALA A 74 1.73 7.68 5.95
N LEU A 75 1.63 6.86 6.99
CA LEU A 75 2.45 5.66 7.17
C LEU A 75 1.61 4.39 7.05
N VAL A 76 1.97 3.50 6.14
CA VAL A 76 1.35 2.18 5.96
C VAL A 76 2.34 1.10 6.39
N GLY A 77 2.17 0.62 7.62
CA GLY A 77 2.98 -0.45 8.21
C GLY A 77 2.54 -1.84 7.71
N ALA A 78 3.26 -2.88 8.11
CA ALA A 78 2.90 -4.26 7.82
C ALA A 78 3.22 -5.17 9.02
N VAL A 79 2.47 -6.25 9.16
CA VAL A 79 2.71 -7.30 10.17
C VAL A 79 2.87 -8.65 9.50
N ASP A 80 3.67 -9.53 10.10
CA ASP A 80 3.76 -10.92 9.65
C ASP A 80 2.46 -11.66 9.99
N PRO A 81 1.66 -12.09 8.96
CA PRO A 81 0.41 -12.78 9.20
C PRO A 81 0.61 -14.20 9.79
N PHE A 82 1.84 -14.71 9.79
CA PHE A 82 2.22 -16.00 10.35
C PHE A 82 3.01 -15.87 11.65
N GLY A 83 3.19 -14.65 12.13
CA GLY A 83 3.81 -14.38 13.42
C GLY A 83 2.99 -14.92 14.60
N PRO A 84 3.55 -14.91 15.81
CA PRO A 84 2.89 -15.49 16.98
C PRO A 84 1.57 -14.81 17.35
N ASP A 85 1.47 -13.50 17.15
CA ASP A 85 0.25 -12.70 17.40
C ASP A 85 0.21 -11.49 16.45
N PRO A 86 -0.29 -11.65 15.21
CA PRO A 86 -0.35 -10.57 14.25
C PRO A 86 -1.30 -9.43 14.67
N VAL A 87 -2.31 -9.72 15.48
CA VAL A 87 -3.25 -8.68 15.97
C VAL A 87 -2.58 -7.81 17.02
N ALA A 88 -1.83 -8.37 17.96
CA ALA A 88 -1.05 -7.60 18.92
C ALA A 88 0.07 -6.78 18.24
N ALA A 89 0.68 -7.33 17.17
CA ALA A 89 1.64 -6.60 16.37
C ALA A 89 1.00 -5.37 15.69
N LEU A 90 -0.21 -5.52 15.13
CA LEU A 90 -0.98 -4.39 14.61
C LEU A 90 -1.27 -3.35 15.69
N ASP A 91 -1.67 -3.77 16.90
CA ASP A 91 -1.90 -2.84 18.01
C ASP A 91 -0.67 -2.00 18.33
N THR A 92 0.49 -2.64 18.36
CA THR A 92 1.77 -1.96 18.59
C THR A 92 2.04 -0.90 17.52
N LEU A 93 1.83 -1.23 16.24
CA LEU A 93 2.02 -0.29 15.14
C LEU A 93 0.98 0.85 15.17
N ALA A 94 -0.27 0.55 15.53
CA ALA A 94 -1.33 1.55 15.64
C ALA A 94 -1.04 2.53 16.79
N ASP A 95 -0.53 2.06 17.92
CA ASP A 95 -0.08 2.90 19.04
C ASP A 95 1.13 3.75 18.66
N ALA A 96 1.98 3.26 17.75
CA ALA A 96 3.10 4.01 17.19
C ALA A 96 2.69 5.02 16.10
N GLY A 97 1.43 5.01 15.66
CA GLY A 97 0.84 6.06 14.81
C GLY A 97 0.84 5.75 13.31
N ILE A 98 0.73 4.48 12.90
CA ILE A 98 0.47 4.17 11.50
C ILE A 98 -0.95 4.61 11.09
N ASP A 99 -1.10 5.02 9.83
CA ASP A 99 -2.39 5.38 9.22
C ASP A 99 -3.04 4.19 8.51
N GLY A 100 -2.24 3.24 8.05
CA GLY A 100 -2.69 2.04 7.36
C GLY A 100 -1.90 0.79 7.69
N LEU A 101 -2.53 -0.37 7.44
CA LEU A 101 -1.90 -1.68 7.53
C LEU A 101 -1.85 -2.33 6.14
N ARG A 102 -0.66 -2.67 5.68
CA ARG A 102 -0.46 -3.42 4.44
C ARG A 102 -0.67 -4.90 4.68
N LEU A 103 -1.71 -5.46 4.10
CA LEU A 103 -1.99 -6.88 4.00
C LEU A 103 -1.28 -7.43 2.75
N PHE A 104 -0.04 -7.87 2.92
CA PHE A 104 0.81 -8.29 1.82
C PHE A 104 0.75 -9.80 1.65
N SER A 105 0.10 -10.28 0.58
CA SER A 105 -0.11 -11.70 0.32
C SER A 105 0.78 -12.27 -0.78
N ILE A 106 1.53 -11.42 -1.50
CA ILE A 106 2.39 -11.86 -2.60
C ILE A 106 3.43 -12.88 -2.12
N ARG A 107 3.46 -14.06 -2.77
CA ARG A 107 4.36 -15.17 -2.41
C ARG A 107 4.19 -15.72 -1.00
N SER A 108 3.03 -15.54 -0.44
CA SER A 108 2.69 -16.13 0.85
C SER A 108 2.85 -17.66 0.81
N PRO A 109 3.42 -18.29 1.84
CA PRO A 109 3.63 -19.75 1.85
C PRO A 109 2.31 -20.54 1.86
N ARG A 110 1.22 -19.90 2.24
CA ARG A 110 -0.14 -20.45 2.25
C ARG A 110 -1.18 -19.35 2.17
N PRO A 111 -2.40 -19.63 1.67
CA PRO A 111 -3.51 -18.68 1.71
C PRO A 111 -3.85 -18.25 3.14
N TRP A 112 -4.10 -16.97 3.35
CA TRP A 112 -4.45 -16.41 4.67
C TRP A 112 -5.41 -15.22 4.59
N LEU A 113 -5.43 -14.50 3.46
CA LEU A 113 -6.07 -13.18 3.33
C LEU A 113 -7.57 -13.23 3.65
N ALA A 114 -8.33 -14.16 3.05
CA ALA A 114 -9.75 -14.36 3.33
C ALA A 114 -10.03 -15.26 4.55
N GLY A 115 -8.98 -15.83 5.18
CA GLY A 115 -9.08 -16.69 6.35
C GLY A 115 -9.21 -15.90 7.67
N ASP A 116 -9.17 -16.65 8.78
CA ASP A 116 -9.37 -16.08 10.13
C ASP A 116 -8.38 -14.95 10.44
N VAL A 117 -7.11 -15.10 10.06
CA VAL A 117 -6.07 -14.09 10.30
C VAL A 117 -6.36 -12.80 9.55
N GLY A 118 -6.67 -12.89 8.26
CA GLY A 118 -6.99 -11.70 7.46
C GLY A 118 -8.23 -10.98 7.97
N ARG A 119 -9.28 -11.73 8.29
CA ARG A 119 -10.52 -11.16 8.89
C ARG A 119 -10.26 -10.53 10.26
N ALA A 120 -9.46 -11.16 11.13
CA ALA A 120 -9.10 -10.61 12.44
C ALA A 120 -8.30 -9.30 12.31
N LEU A 121 -7.33 -9.27 11.38
CA LEU A 121 -6.55 -8.06 11.11
C LEU A 121 -7.43 -6.93 10.58
N VAL A 122 -8.35 -7.19 9.63
CA VAL A 122 -9.27 -6.15 9.13
C VAL A 122 -10.23 -5.67 10.20
N ALA A 123 -10.81 -6.59 11.00
CA ALA A 123 -11.66 -6.21 12.12
C ALA A 123 -10.89 -5.29 13.10
N ARG A 124 -9.64 -5.63 13.41
CA ARG A 124 -8.81 -4.80 14.27
C ARG A 124 -8.42 -3.47 13.65
N CYS A 125 -8.17 -3.43 12.33
CA CYS A 125 -7.99 -2.17 11.60
C CYS A 125 -9.20 -1.23 11.79
N VAL A 126 -10.42 -1.75 11.67
CA VAL A 126 -11.65 -0.98 11.90
C VAL A 126 -11.69 -0.42 13.33
N ASP A 127 -11.46 -1.27 14.35
CA ASP A 127 -11.45 -0.85 15.75
C ASP A 127 -10.42 0.24 16.04
N ARG A 128 -9.24 0.14 15.42
CA ARG A 128 -8.11 1.05 15.61
C ARG A 128 -8.14 2.26 14.67
N ARG A 129 -9.10 2.34 13.74
CA ARG A 129 -9.18 3.36 12.68
C ARG A 129 -7.93 3.40 11.79
N VAL A 130 -7.34 2.24 11.57
CA VAL A 130 -6.22 2.03 10.64
C VAL A 130 -6.79 1.57 9.30
N ARG A 131 -6.33 2.13 8.17
CA ARG A 131 -6.83 1.77 6.84
C ARG A 131 -6.22 0.45 6.36
N PRO A 132 -7.01 -0.58 6.00
CA PRO A 132 -6.46 -1.75 5.32
C PRO A 132 -5.99 -1.38 3.90
N SER A 133 -4.75 -1.76 3.57
CA SER A 133 -4.15 -1.69 2.23
C SER A 133 -3.77 -3.08 1.81
N VAL A 134 -4.20 -3.54 0.64
CA VAL A 134 -4.03 -4.93 0.22
C VAL A 134 -3.14 -5.01 -1.01
N CYS A 135 -2.12 -5.86 -0.93
CA CYS A 135 -1.21 -6.16 -2.02
C CYS A 135 -1.28 -7.65 -2.37
N VAL A 136 -1.91 -7.97 -3.49
CA VAL A 136 -2.16 -9.34 -3.97
C VAL A 136 -1.80 -9.48 -5.43
N LEU A 137 -1.58 -10.71 -5.88
CA LEU A 137 -1.47 -11.05 -7.31
C LEU A 137 -2.84 -11.41 -7.89
N PRO A 138 -2.98 -11.49 -9.23
CA PRO A 138 -4.26 -11.75 -9.89
C PRO A 138 -4.97 -13.05 -9.46
N ASP A 139 -4.24 -14.08 -9.11
CA ASP A 139 -4.77 -15.36 -8.63
C ASP A 139 -5.40 -15.26 -7.22
N GLU A 140 -5.14 -14.19 -6.50
CA GLU A 140 -5.72 -13.93 -5.17
C GLU A 140 -6.86 -12.88 -5.19
N ILE A 141 -7.26 -12.38 -6.35
CA ILE A 141 -8.38 -11.39 -6.47
C ILE A 141 -9.66 -11.94 -5.83
N SER A 142 -9.95 -13.23 -5.97
CA SER A 142 -11.11 -13.85 -5.33
C SER A 142 -11.07 -13.76 -3.80
N ALA A 143 -9.90 -13.99 -3.21
CA ALA A 143 -9.70 -13.85 -1.76
C ALA A 143 -9.84 -12.39 -1.28
N LEU A 144 -9.34 -11.43 -2.08
CA LEU A 144 -9.54 -10.01 -1.81
C LEU A 144 -11.03 -9.63 -1.83
N VAL A 145 -11.76 -10.09 -2.85
CA VAL A 145 -13.22 -9.83 -2.98
C VAL A 145 -14.00 -10.47 -1.83
N GLU A 146 -13.65 -11.70 -1.45
CA GLU A 146 -14.26 -12.36 -0.28
C GLU A 146 -14.02 -11.58 1.01
N LEU A 147 -12.80 -11.14 1.24
CA LEU A 147 -12.45 -10.33 2.40
C LEU A 147 -13.20 -8.98 2.40
N ALA A 148 -13.20 -8.26 1.28
CA ALA A 148 -13.89 -6.98 1.15
C ALA A 148 -15.40 -7.11 1.34
N SER A 149 -16.00 -8.20 0.86
CA SER A 149 -17.43 -8.50 1.04
C SER A 149 -17.80 -8.77 2.50
N ALA A 150 -16.88 -9.27 3.30
CA ALA A 150 -17.09 -9.48 4.74
C ALA A 150 -17.07 -8.16 5.55
N PHE A 151 -16.56 -7.05 4.97
CA PHE A 151 -16.45 -5.74 5.59
C PHE A 151 -16.98 -4.64 4.65
N PRO A 152 -18.29 -4.63 4.31
CA PRO A 152 -18.85 -3.76 3.28
C PRO A 152 -18.72 -2.27 3.58
N ASP A 153 -18.66 -1.88 4.86
CA ASP A 153 -18.54 -0.49 5.31
C ASP A 153 -17.07 -0.03 5.43
N THR A 154 -16.11 -0.90 5.11
CA THR A 154 -14.67 -0.60 5.19
C THR A 154 -14.11 -0.40 3.80
N GLU A 155 -13.52 0.77 3.54
CA GLU A 155 -12.76 0.99 2.30
C GLU A 155 -11.38 0.35 2.40
N PHE A 156 -11.00 -0.37 1.36
CA PHE A 156 -9.67 -0.98 1.21
C PHE A 156 -8.88 -0.23 0.14
N ALA A 157 -7.69 0.23 0.47
CA ALA A 157 -6.71 0.57 -0.56
C ALA A 157 -6.23 -0.74 -1.22
N VAL A 158 -6.04 -0.73 -2.54
CA VAL A 158 -5.56 -1.91 -3.26
C VAL A 158 -4.34 -1.52 -4.09
N ASP A 159 -3.19 -2.04 -3.69
CA ASP A 159 -1.90 -1.73 -4.34
C ASP A 159 -1.90 -2.24 -5.79
N HIS A 160 -1.34 -1.45 -6.71
CA HIS A 160 -1.07 -1.81 -8.10
C HIS A 160 -2.30 -2.33 -8.88
N VAL A 161 -3.52 -1.94 -8.47
CA VAL A 161 -4.78 -2.48 -9.04
C VAL A 161 -4.84 -4.01 -8.92
N ALA A 162 -4.30 -4.61 -7.83
CA ALA A 162 -4.13 -6.05 -7.62
C ALA A 162 -3.38 -6.75 -8.79
N PHE A 163 -2.52 -6.02 -9.51
CA PHE A 163 -1.84 -6.49 -10.73
C PHE A 163 -2.79 -7.09 -11.78
N ALA A 164 -4.08 -6.71 -11.77
CA ALA A 164 -5.06 -7.13 -12.77
C ALA A 164 -4.59 -6.75 -14.18
N ALA A 165 -4.59 -7.70 -15.10
CA ALA A 165 -4.03 -7.56 -16.43
C ALA A 165 -5.07 -7.71 -17.56
N ASP A 166 -6.30 -8.11 -17.24
CA ASP A 166 -7.37 -8.31 -18.20
C ASP A 166 -8.70 -7.69 -17.73
N ASP A 167 -9.64 -7.57 -18.66
CA ASP A 167 -10.94 -6.93 -18.43
C ASP A 167 -11.82 -7.71 -17.44
N GLU A 168 -11.68 -9.02 -17.34
CA GLU A 168 -12.45 -9.86 -16.41
C GLU A 168 -12.03 -9.56 -14.97
N GLN A 169 -10.72 -9.55 -14.69
CA GLN A 169 -10.16 -9.20 -13.39
C GLN A 169 -10.54 -7.79 -12.97
N LEU A 170 -10.44 -6.83 -13.90
CA LEU A 170 -10.84 -5.44 -13.66
C LEU A 170 -12.33 -5.33 -13.35
N ALA A 171 -13.19 -6.05 -14.07
CA ALA A 171 -14.64 -6.04 -13.82
C ALA A 171 -14.99 -6.62 -12.44
N VAL A 172 -14.32 -7.70 -12.02
CA VAL A 172 -14.48 -8.30 -10.69
C VAL A 172 -14.11 -7.32 -9.59
N LEU A 173 -12.97 -6.64 -9.70
CA LEU A 173 -12.56 -5.62 -8.73
C LEU A 173 -13.50 -4.41 -8.74
N ALA A 174 -13.93 -3.95 -9.91
CA ALA A 174 -14.82 -2.79 -10.05
C ALA A 174 -16.20 -3.02 -9.45
N ALA A 175 -16.68 -4.26 -9.44
CA ALA A 175 -17.96 -4.65 -8.84
C ALA A 175 -17.97 -4.48 -7.31
N GLN A 176 -16.80 -4.48 -6.66
CA GLN A 176 -16.68 -4.25 -5.22
C GLN A 176 -16.55 -2.75 -4.93
N ALA A 177 -17.63 -2.13 -4.43
CA ALA A 177 -17.70 -0.68 -4.24
C ALA A 177 -16.70 -0.13 -3.21
N ASN A 178 -16.31 -0.94 -2.24
CA ASN A 178 -15.39 -0.58 -1.16
C ASN A 178 -13.90 -0.86 -1.46
N LEU A 179 -13.56 -1.30 -2.67
CA LEU A 179 -12.18 -1.36 -3.14
C LEU A 179 -11.80 -0.03 -3.80
N CYS A 180 -10.69 0.55 -3.36
CA CYS A 180 -10.13 1.80 -3.86
C CYS A 180 -8.71 1.53 -4.41
N PRO A 181 -8.59 1.17 -5.69
CA PRO A 181 -7.31 0.79 -6.26
C PRO A 181 -6.34 1.97 -6.38
N THR A 182 -5.05 1.69 -6.21
CA THR A 182 -3.95 2.61 -6.50
C THR A 182 -3.29 2.19 -7.79
N VAL A 183 -3.34 3.05 -8.81
CA VAL A 183 -2.56 2.86 -10.05
C VAL A 183 -1.16 3.36 -9.78
N THR A 184 -0.17 2.52 -10.02
CA THR A 184 1.23 2.86 -9.86
C THR A 184 1.99 2.68 -11.17
N ALA A 185 3.23 3.15 -11.20
CA ALA A 185 4.10 2.96 -12.36
C ALA A 185 4.38 1.47 -12.68
N THR A 186 4.18 0.57 -11.70
CA THR A 186 4.34 -0.88 -11.87
C THR A 186 3.02 -1.61 -12.15
N SER A 187 1.88 -0.90 -12.17
CA SER A 187 0.58 -1.51 -12.51
C SER A 187 0.56 -1.97 -13.98
N PRO A 188 -0.01 -3.15 -14.29
CA PRO A 188 -0.14 -3.63 -15.67
C PRO A 188 -1.07 -2.78 -16.52
N VAL A 189 -1.99 -2.04 -15.89
CA VAL A 189 -2.99 -1.22 -16.56
C VAL A 189 -2.64 0.26 -16.51
N SER A 190 -2.99 0.99 -17.58
CA SER A 190 -2.81 2.43 -17.62
C SER A 190 -3.80 3.17 -16.70
N VAL A 191 -3.47 4.39 -16.31
CA VAL A 191 -4.37 5.29 -15.57
C VAL A 191 -5.70 5.45 -16.30
N ASP A 192 -5.71 5.65 -17.63
CA ASP A 192 -6.92 5.81 -18.42
C ASP A 192 -7.81 4.57 -18.39
N THR A 193 -7.22 3.38 -18.42
CA THR A 193 -7.97 2.12 -18.31
C THR A 193 -8.60 1.99 -16.92
N ALA A 194 -7.82 2.24 -15.88
CA ALA A 194 -8.32 2.19 -14.51
C ALA A 194 -9.43 3.23 -14.28
N MET A 195 -9.28 4.46 -14.80
CA MET A 195 -10.32 5.50 -14.69
C MET A 195 -11.64 5.08 -15.35
N ARG A 196 -11.59 4.38 -16.49
CA ARG A 196 -12.81 3.85 -17.12
C ARG A 196 -13.51 2.78 -16.28
N CYS A 197 -12.73 1.93 -15.58
CA CYS A 197 -13.28 0.84 -14.77
C CYS A 197 -13.79 1.29 -13.40
N PHE A 198 -13.08 2.19 -12.73
CA PHE A 198 -13.33 2.52 -11.31
C PHE A 198 -13.86 3.94 -11.10
N GLY A 199 -13.74 4.84 -12.09
CA GLY A 199 -13.97 6.28 -11.90
C GLY A 199 -12.85 6.96 -11.09
N THR A 200 -12.76 8.28 -11.21
CA THR A 200 -11.68 9.06 -10.56
C THR A 200 -11.77 9.07 -9.04
N ASP A 201 -12.98 9.02 -8.48
CA ASP A 201 -13.22 9.15 -7.04
C ASP A 201 -12.82 7.91 -6.23
N ARG A 202 -12.72 6.75 -6.89
CA ARG A 202 -12.29 5.50 -6.28
C ARG A 202 -10.81 5.20 -6.49
N LEU A 203 -10.14 5.95 -7.34
CA LEU A 203 -8.75 5.72 -7.69
C LEU A 203 -7.80 6.63 -6.92
N SER A 204 -6.65 6.07 -6.59
CA SER A 204 -5.45 6.78 -6.19
C SER A 204 -4.36 6.59 -7.24
N TRP A 205 -3.43 7.54 -7.30
CA TRP A 205 -2.19 7.39 -8.03
C TRP A 205 -1.02 7.28 -7.05
N GLY A 206 -0.05 6.42 -7.36
CA GLY A 206 1.19 6.26 -6.62
C GLY A 206 2.39 6.09 -7.55
N SER A 207 3.55 6.62 -7.16
CA SER A 207 4.76 6.52 -7.98
C SER A 207 5.38 5.12 -7.95
N ASP A 208 5.20 4.38 -6.86
CA ASP A 208 5.99 3.20 -6.53
C ASP A 208 7.52 3.48 -6.52
N HIS A 209 7.87 4.75 -6.26
CA HIS A 209 9.26 5.19 -6.19
C HIS A 209 9.89 4.74 -4.86
N PRO A 210 11.17 4.36 -4.83
CA PRO A 210 12.11 4.20 -5.92
C PRO A 210 12.10 2.80 -6.57
N GLN A 211 11.17 1.91 -6.22
CA GLN A 211 11.09 0.55 -6.76
C GLN A 211 10.94 0.55 -8.29
N HIS A 212 10.17 1.47 -8.84
CA HIS A 212 9.98 1.65 -10.28
C HIS A 212 11.27 2.04 -11.01
N GLY A 213 12.15 2.84 -10.41
CA GLY A 213 13.40 3.29 -11.02
C GLY A 213 13.87 4.67 -10.54
N ALA A 214 14.91 5.19 -11.20
CA ALA A 214 15.54 6.45 -10.84
C ALA A 214 14.69 7.69 -11.15
N GLU A 215 13.90 7.62 -12.23
CA GLU A 215 13.02 8.73 -12.63
C GLU A 215 11.71 8.68 -11.83
N TYR A 216 11.30 9.84 -11.34
CA TYR A 216 10.00 9.97 -10.69
C TYR A 216 8.92 10.09 -11.77
N PRO A 217 7.88 9.24 -11.76
CA PRO A 217 6.86 9.26 -12.81
C PRO A 217 5.99 10.52 -12.72
N THR A 218 5.40 10.93 -13.84
CA THR A 218 4.53 12.10 -13.89
C THR A 218 3.30 11.89 -12.97
N PRO A 219 3.09 12.77 -11.99
CA PRO A 219 1.98 12.64 -11.06
C PRO A 219 0.61 12.85 -11.71
N VAL A 220 -0.39 12.10 -11.23
CA VAL A 220 -1.78 12.22 -11.65
C VAL A 220 -2.67 12.50 -10.44
N ASP A 221 -3.49 13.56 -10.51
CA ASP A 221 -4.40 13.92 -9.41
C ASP A 221 -5.67 13.07 -9.47
N LEU A 222 -5.80 12.12 -8.53
CA LEU A 222 -6.95 11.22 -8.38
C LEU A 222 -7.55 11.33 -6.99
N GLY A 223 -8.88 11.21 -6.88
CA GLY A 223 -9.63 11.63 -5.71
C GLY A 223 -9.49 10.78 -4.45
N ALA A 224 -9.28 9.46 -4.57
CA ALA A 224 -9.37 8.57 -3.42
C ALA A 224 -8.28 8.78 -2.37
N ALA A 225 -7.05 9.13 -2.77
CA ALA A 225 -5.92 9.25 -1.87
C ALA A 225 -6.18 10.23 -0.71
N ARG A 226 -6.83 11.36 -0.99
CA ARG A 226 -7.16 12.35 0.05
C ARG A 226 -8.09 11.77 1.11
N ARG A 227 -9.14 11.08 0.70
CA ARG A 227 -10.13 10.47 1.59
C ARG A 227 -9.53 9.30 2.37
N LEU A 228 -8.77 8.46 1.71
CA LEU A 228 -8.19 7.26 2.32
C LEU A 228 -7.13 7.61 3.39
N TRP A 229 -6.21 8.51 3.07
CA TRP A 229 -5.00 8.68 3.87
C TRP A 229 -4.95 9.97 4.69
N PHE A 230 -5.74 10.97 4.30
CA PHE A 230 -5.72 12.28 4.94
C PHE A 230 -7.12 12.73 5.40
N GLY A 231 -8.06 11.79 5.51
CA GLY A 231 -9.45 11.81 5.86
C GLY A 231 -9.99 13.01 6.63
N GLY A 232 -10.36 14.07 5.93
CA GLY A 232 -11.21 15.13 6.46
C GLY A 232 -10.55 16.15 7.39
N SER A 233 -9.28 16.01 7.75
CA SER A 233 -8.52 17.01 8.50
C SER A 233 -7.34 17.51 7.67
N LEU A 234 -7.37 18.78 7.29
CA LEU A 234 -6.26 19.46 6.64
C LEU A 234 -5.09 19.77 7.61
N ASP A 235 -5.22 19.38 8.88
CA ASP A 235 -4.39 19.84 10.00
C ASP A 235 -3.72 18.66 10.76
N ARG A 236 -3.14 17.69 10.06
CA ARG A 236 -2.18 16.76 10.69
C ARG A 236 -0.83 16.82 9.99
#